data_0590f3e709e7fc6cc5aebbc7f62c6a46
#
_entry.id   0590f3e709e7fc6cc5aebbc7f62c6a46
#
_cell.length_a   1.000
_cell.length_b   1.000
_cell.length_c   1.000
_cell.angle_alpha   90.00
_cell.angle_beta   90.00
_cell.angle_gamma   90.00
#
_symmetry.space_group_name_H-M   'P 1'
#
loop_
_entity.id
_entity.type
_entity.pdbx_description
1 polymer ?
#
loop_
_entity_poly.entity_id
_entity_poly.type
_entity_poly.pdbx_seq_one_letter_code
_entity_poly.pdbx_strand_id
1 'polypeptide(L)'
;MKKLIVTLFGIFFITNSVLADGHVKRIISTSQTGMGNEIVYPSGKAMITAFEFTVPVGGPVVAHTHSFPVLIMIQQGEIELTQGGKSYIYKAGDAFVEDVGVVHESKNIGNVPVKAMVVAIGVEGQKIMTPVK
;
A
#
# COMPACT_ATOMS: atom_id res chain seq x y z
N MET A 1 -46.08 -67.36 -1.09
CA MET A 1 -46.05 -65.90 -0.94
C MET A 1 -44.58 -65.40 -0.87
N LYS A 2 -44.03 -64.83 -1.95
CA LYS A 2 -42.66 -64.35 -2.00
C LYS A 2 -42.61 -62.85 -1.51
N LYS A 3 -41.92 -62.59 -0.39
CA LYS A 3 -41.73 -61.25 0.11
C LYS A 3 -40.62 -60.56 -0.71
N LEU A 4 -40.98 -59.48 -1.39
CA LEU A 4 -40.06 -58.63 -2.12
C LEU A 4 -39.38 -57.65 -1.10
N ILE A 5 -38.06 -57.80 -0.89
CA ILE A 5 -37.27 -56.86 -0.08
C ILE A 5 -36.74 -55.79 -1.03
N VAL A 6 -37.29 -54.59 -0.91
CA VAL A 6 -36.79 -53.42 -1.62
C VAL A 6 -35.70 -52.82 -0.76
N THR A 7 -34.44 -52.96 -1.18
CA THR A 7 -33.30 -52.34 -0.55
C THR A 7 -33.16 -50.92 -1.13
N LEU A 8 -33.49 -49.92 -0.31
CA LEU A 8 -33.34 -48.51 -0.67
C LEU A 8 -31.85 -48.11 -0.52
N PHE A 9 -31.15 -47.98 -1.64
CA PHE A 9 -29.77 -47.43 -1.65
C PHE A 9 -29.85 -45.91 -1.52
N GLY A 10 -29.59 -45.42 -0.32
CA GLY A 10 -29.44 -44.00 -0.08
C GLY A 10 -28.13 -43.48 -0.68
N ILE A 11 -28.20 -42.65 -1.74
CA ILE A 11 -27.05 -41.95 -2.29
C ILE A 11 -26.75 -40.79 -1.34
N PHE A 12 -25.67 -40.92 -0.57
CA PHE A 12 -25.16 -39.88 0.30
C PHE A 12 -24.33 -38.91 -0.58
N PHE A 13 -24.91 -37.76 -0.96
CA PHE A 13 -24.15 -36.70 -1.57
C PHE A 13 -23.28 -36.04 -0.50
N ILE A 14 -21.96 -36.34 -0.50
CA ILE A 14 -20.98 -35.61 0.26
C ILE A 14 -20.74 -34.30 -0.49
N THR A 15 -21.39 -33.24 -0.06
CA THR A 15 -21.06 -31.90 -0.52
C THR A 15 -19.75 -31.51 0.15
N ASN A 16 -18.63 -31.58 -0.58
CA ASN A 16 -17.38 -31.00 -0.18
C ASN A 16 -17.53 -29.47 -0.23
N SER A 17 -17.81 -28.87 0.92
CA SER A 17 -17.68 -27.42 1.09
C SER A 17 -16.21 -27.08 1.01
N VAL A 18 -15.75 -26.59 -0.14
CA VAL A 18 -14.42 -25.97 -0.25
C VAL A 18 -14.50 -24.68 0.52
N LEU A 19 -14.06 -24.68 1.77
CA LEU A 19 -13.77 -23.47 2.52
C LEU A 19 -12.54 -22.85 1.87
N ALA A 20 -12.70 -21.69 1.26
CA ALA A 20 -11.57 -20.92 0.75
C ALA A 20 -10.75 -20.45 1.95
N ASP A 21 -9.54 -21.00 2.13
CA ASP A 21 -8.59 -20.51 3.11
C ASP A 21 -8.12 -19.11 2.70
N GLY A 22 -8.51 -18.11 3.48
CA GLY A 22 -8.03 -16.73 3.30
C GLY A 22 -6.57 -16.64 3.71
N HIS A 23 -5.71 -16.12 2.83
CA HIS A 23 -4.33 -15.79 3.17
C HIS A 23 -4.19 -14.34 3.59
N VAL A 24 -3.53 -14.08 4.74
CA VAL A 24 -3.16 -12.74 5.19
C VAL A 24 -1.67 -12.54 4.99
N LYS A 25 -1.30 -11.59 4.12
CA LYS A 25 0.08 -11.14 3.96
C LYS A 25 0.21 -9.73 4.53
N ARG A 26 0.97 -9.56 5.61
CA ARG A 26 1.30 -8.23 6.14
C ARG A 26 2.35 -7.59 5.23
N ILE A 27 2.06 -6.40 4.70
CA ILE A 27 2.99 -5.64 3.85
C ILE A 27 3.84 -4.71 4.73
N ILE A 28 3.20 -3.99 5.65
CA ILE A 28 3.88 -3.10 6.60
C ILE A 28 3.20 -3.14 7.97
N SER A 29 3.97 -2.92 9.02
CA SER A 29 3.50 -2.62 10.37
C SER A 29 4.62 -1.81 11.03
N THR A 30 4.41 -0.52 11.21
CA THR A 30 5.42 0.40 11.71
C THR A 30 4.80 1.53 12.52
N SER A 31 5.54 2.03 13.50
CA SER A 31 5.28 3.29 14.20
C SER A 31 6.25 4.40 13.79
N GLN A 32 7.12 4.12 12.79
CA GLN A 32 8.15 5.03 12.32
C GLN A 32 8.07 5.25 10.82
N THR A 33 8.47 6.45 10.38
CA THR A 33 8.64 6.81 8.97
C THR A 33 9.84 6.12 8.35
N GLY A 34 10.04 6.29 7.05
CA GLY A 34 11.22 5.78 6.32
C GLY A 34 12.55 6.30 6.85
N MET A 35 12.58 7.47 7.50
CA MET A 35 13.77 8.02 8.16
C MET A 35 13.93 7.55 9.62
N GLY A 36 12.96 6.85 10.19
CA GLY A 36 12.97 6.40 11.58
C GLY A 36 12.36 7.40 12.56
N ASN A 37 11.69 8.45 12.10
CA ASN A 37 10.96 9.38 12.95
C ASN A 37 9.63 8.78 13.40
N GLU A 38 9.15 9.15 14.57
CA GLU A 38 7.86 8.71 15.10
C GLU A 38 6.71 9.18 14.18
N ILE A 39 5.77 8.29 13.88
CA ILE A 39 4.54 8.64 13.17
C ILE A 39 3.55 9.24 14.17
N VAL A 40 3.18 10.50 13.93
CA VAL A 40 2.16 11.20 14.72
C VAL A 40 0.95 11.46 13.84
N TYR A 41 -0.22 11.05 14.31
CA TYR A 41 -1.47 11.37 13.59
C TYR A 41 -1.77 12.86 13.71
N PRO A 42 -2.16 13.52 12.59
CA PRO A 42 -2.52 14.93 12.63
C PRO A 42 -3.80 15.13 13.47
N SER A 43 -3.85 16.26 14.20
CA SER A 43 -5.04 16.66 14.91
C SER A 43 -6.05 17.31 13.97
N GLY A 44 -7.36 17.08 14.19
CA GLY A 44 -8.44 17.64 13.40
C GLY A 44 -9.40 16.57 12.87
N LYS A 45 -10.28 16.95 11.94
CA LYS A 45 -11.20 16.00 11.32
C LYS A 45 -10.45 15.13 10.32
N ALA A 46 -10.30 13.86 10.65
CA ALA A 46 -9.53 12.93 9.84
C ALA A 46 -10.08 12.81 8.41
N MET A 47 -9.18 12.81 7.44
CA MET A 47 -9.45 12.57 6.02
C MET A 47 -8.43 11.58 5.50
N ILE A 48 -8.88 10.40 5.08
CA ILE A 48 -8.05 9.40 4.40
C ILE A 48 -8.27 9.54 2.90
N THR A 49 -7.20 9.75 2.15
CA THR A 49 -7.26 9.80 0.68
C THR A 49 -6.32 8.73 0.13
N ALA A 50 -6.85 7.85 -0.70
CA ALA A 50 -6.06 6.82 -1.38
C ALA A 50 -6.16 7.01 -2.90
N PHE A 51 -5.04 6.86 -3.61
CA PHE A 51 -4.98 6.94 -5.06
C PHE A 51 -3.80 6.11 -5.61
N GLU A 52 -3.91 5.73 -6.86
CA GLU A 52 -2.78 5.16 -7.59
C GLU A 52 -1.91 6.27 -8.15
N PHE A 53 -0.60 6.05 -8.08
CA PHE A 53 0.41 6.96 -8.58
C PHE A 53 1.30 6.22 -9.58
N THR A 54 1.54 6.82 -10.73
CA THR A 54 2.40 6.23 -11.77
C THR A 54 3.51 7.18 -12.16
N VAL A 55 4.77 6.68 -12.15
CA VAL A 55 5.95 7.42 -12.61
C VAL A 55 6.54 6.70 -13.82
N PRO A 56 6.61 7.34 -15.01
CA PRO A 56 7.19 6.73 -16.18
C PRO A 56 8.68 6.43 -15.98
N VAL A 57 9.25 5.57 -16.82
CA VAL A 57 10.69 5.23 -16.77
C VAL A 57 11.53 6.50 -16.86
N GLY A 58 12.47 6.65 -15.91
CA GLY A 58 13.32 7.84 -15.79
C GLY A 58 12.60 9.12 -15.34
N GLY A 59 11.28 9.04 -15.12
CA GLY A 59 10.46 10.19 -14.70
C GLY A 59 10.77 10.62 -13.26
N PRO A 60 10.77 11.95 -12.97
CA PRO A 60 10.91 12.47 -11.62
C PRO A 60 9.55 12.65 -10.93
N VAL A 61 9.59 12.68 -9.61
CA VAL A 61 8.58 13.29 -8.75
C VAL A 61 9.21 14.53 -8.14
N VAL A 62 8.62 15.69 -8.42
CA VAL A 62 9.18 16.98 -8.01
C VAL A 62 9.34 17.09 -6.49
N ALA A 63 10.32 17.86 -6.05
CA ALA A 63 10.55 18.14 -4.64
C ALA A 63 9.31 18.72 -3.96
N HIS A 64 8.90 18.14 -2.86
CA HIS A 64 7.71 18.55 -2.11
C HIS A 64 7.77 18.13 -0.63
N THR A 65 6.79 18.56 0.13
CA THR A 65 6.58 18.17 1.53
C THR A 65 5.14 17.74 1.76
N HIS A 66 4.94 16.98 2.83
CA HIS A 66 3.61 16.65 3.38
C HIS A 66 3.43 17.26 4.77
N SER A 67 2.22 17.67 5.13
CA SER A 67 1.86 18.13 6.47
C SER A 67 1.32 17.03 7.38
N PHE A 68 1.24 15.81 6.88
CA PHE A 68 0.75 14.61 7.56
C PHE A 68 1.42 13.36 6.99
N PRO A 69 1.37 12.20 7.69
CA PRO A 69 1.97 10.96 7.21
C PRO A 69 1.34 10.48 5.90
N VAL A 70 2.19 10.05 4.95
CA VAL A 70 1.76 9.46 3.68
C VAL A 70 2.37 8.07 3.55
N LEU A 71 1.51 7.05 3.51
CA LEU A 71 1.91 5.67 3.29
C LEU A 71 2.01 5.39 1.79
N ILE A 72 3.15 4.88 1.37
CA ILE A 72 3.42 4.46 -0.01
C ILE A 72 3.59 2.93 -0.04
N MET A 73 2.94 2.28 -1.00
CA MET A 73 3.09 0.86 -1.27
C MET A 73 3.46 0.66 -2.73
N ILE A 74 4.67 0.21 -3.01
CA ILE A 74 5.15 -0.01 -4.38
C ILE A 74 4.56 -1.31 -4.92
N GLN A 75 3.78 -1.21 -5.99
CA GLN A 75 3.14 -2.34 -6.66
C GLN A 75 3.96 -2.85 -7.85
N GLN A 76 4.70 -1.93 -8.52
CA GLN A 76 5.52 -2.24 -9.68
C GLN A 76 6.69 -1.26 -9.78
N GLY A 77 7.82 -1.74 -10.30
CA GLY A 77 8.99 -0.93 -10.61
C GLY A 77 9.89 -0.68 -9.43
N GLU A 78 10.78 0.30 -9.60
CA GLU A 78 11.80 0.67 -8.62
C GLU A 78 11.97 2.18 -8.59
N ILE A 79 11.89 2.77 -7.41
CA ILE A 79 11.96 4.22 -7.20
C ILE A 79 13.08 4.56 -6.23
N GLU A 80 13.84 5.60 -6.53
CA GLU A 80 14.77 6.24 -5.62
C GLU A 80 14.06 7.43 -4.98
N LEU A 81 14.01 7.46 -3.66
CA LEU A 81 13.53 8.56 -2.85
C LEU A 81 14.71 9.27 -2.22
N THR A 82 14.88 10.56 -2.49
CA THR A 82 15.89 11.42 -1.85
C THR A 82 15.22 12.31 -0.82
N GLN A 83 15.65 12.20 0.44
CA GLN A 83 15.16 13.02 1.55
C GLN A 83 16.24 13.19 2.62
N GLY A 84 16.29 14.37 3.25
CA GLY A 84 17.27 14.65 4.30
C GLY A 84 18.73 14.46 3.86
N GLY A 85 19.04 14.64 2.57
CA GLY A 85 20.36 14.42 1.99
C GLY A 85 20.77 12.96 1.82
N LYS A 86 19.83 12.02 1.93
CA LYS A 86 20.04 10.58 1.76
C LYS A 86 19.12 10.03 0.67
N SER A 87 19.60 9.01 -0.03
CA SER A 87 18.80 8.24 -1.00
C SER A 87 18.36 6.90 -0.42
N TYR A 88 17.12 6.53 -0.72
CA TYR A 88 16.50 5.27 -0.35
C TYR A 88 15.90 4.64 -1.60
N ILE A 89 16.10 3.34 -1.80
CA ILE A 89 15.57 2.62 -2.94
C ILE A 89 14.44 1.71 -2.47
N TYR A 90 13.28 1.85 -3.11
CA TYR A 90 12.10 1.02 -2.87
C TYR A 90 11.66 0.33 -4.17
N LYS A 91 11.24 -0.92 -4.07
CA LYS A 91 10.83 -1.76 -5.21
C LYS A 91 9.49 -2.44 -4.96
N ALA A 92 8.95 -3.07 -5.98
CA ALA A 92 7.69 -3.80 -5.90
C ALA A 92 7.64 -4.73 -4.67
N GLY A 93 6.60 -4.56 -3.85
CA GLY A 93 6.40 -5.26 -2.58
C GLY A 93 6.83 -4.49 -1.35
N ASP A 94 7.62 -3.42 -1.49
CA ASP A 94 8.02 -2.56 -0.38
C ASP A 94 6.91 -1.56 -0.03
N ALA A 95 6.90 -1.16 1.25
CA ALA A 95 6.05 -0.09 1.75
C ALA A 95 6.81 0.75 2.78
N PHE A 96 6.53 2.05 2.80
CA PHE A 96 7.13 2.99 3.73
C PHE A 96 6.19 4.15 4.01
N VAL A 97 6.47 4.91 5.07
CA VAL A 97 5.76 6.14 5.39
C VAL A 97 6.68 7.33 5.18
N GLU A 98 6.27 8.30 4.38
CA GLU A 98 6.99 9.55 4.15
C GLU A 98 6.92 10.47 5.35
N ASP A 99 8.01 11.21 5.55
CA ASP A 99 8.19 12.08 6.71
C ASP A 99 7.41 13.39 6.57
N VAL A 100 6.84 13.84 7.68
CA VAL A 100 6.11 15.09 7.77
C VAL A 100 7.09 16.27 7.77
N GLY A 101 6.87 17.25 6.89
CA GLY A 101 7.63 18.48 6.82
C GLY A 101 9.03 18.35 6.22
N VAL A 102 9.47 17.15 5.87
CA VAL A 102 10.78 16.93 5.23
C VAL A 102 10.65 17.04 3.72
N VAL A 103 11.49 17.85 3.09
CA VAL A 103 11.56 17.96 1.63
C VAL A 103 12.10 16.65 1.07
N HIS A 104 11.38 16.10 0.12
CA HIS A 104 11.78 14.89 -0.60
C HIS A 104 11.38 14.97 -2.07
N GLU A 105 12.10 14.23 -2.88
CA GLU A 105 11.87 14.03 -4.30
C GLU A 105 12.12 12.58 -4.66
N SER A 106 11.59 12.12 -5.78
CA SER A 106 11.79 10.74 -6.20
C SER A 106 12.06 10.65 -7.70
N LYS A 107 12.63 9.53 -8.11
CA LYS A 107 12.89 9.22 -9.52
C LYS A 107 12.68 7.74 -9.77
N ASN A 108 12.02 7.41 -10.87
CA ASN A 108 11.98 6.04 -11.35
C ASN A 108 13.36 5.68 -11.93
N ILE A 109 14.07 4.78 -11.27
CA ILE A 109 15.40 4.28 -11.66
C ILE A 109 15.35 2.92 -12.34
N GLY A 110 14.15 2.32 -12.42
CA GLY A 110 13.93 1.03 -13.07
C GLY A 110 13.70 1.13 -14.58
N ASN A 111 13.42 0.00 -15.20
CA ASN A 111 13.15 -0.14 -16.64
C ASN A 111 11.67 -0.33 -16.99
N VAL A 112 10.78 -0.23 -16.01
CA VAL A 112 9.33 -0.24 -16.16
C VAL A 112 8.73 0.93 -15.41
N PRO A 113 7.50 1.38 -15.72
CA PRO A 113 6.82 2.40 -14.92
C PRO A 113 6.69 1.96 -13.46
N VAL A 114 6.95 2.88 -12.53
CA VAL A 114 6.59 2.68 -11.13
C VAL A 114 5.08 2.83 -10.99
N LYS A 115 4.44 1.89 -10.32
CA LYS A 115 3.05 2.01 -9.83
C LYS A 115 3.05 1.87 -8.33
N ALA A 116 2.39 2.79 -7.68
CA ALA A 116 2.27 2.81 -6.22
C ALA A 116 0.85 3.12 -5.79
N MET A 117 0.39 2.47 -4.73
CA MET A 117 -0.75 2.91 -3.95
C MET A 117 -0.26 3.91 -2.92
N VAL A 118 -0.86 5.09 -2.91
CA VAL A 118 -0.58 6.18 -1.97
C VAL A 118 -1.78 6.34 -1.04
N VAL A 119 -1.53 6.37 0.26
CA VAL A 119 -2.56 6.60 1.28
C VAL A 119 -2.14 7.79 2.15
N ALA A 120 -2.77 8.93 1.94
CA ALA A 120 -2.59 10.12 2.75
C ALA A 120 -3.45 10.03 4.01
N ILE A 121 -2.80 10.09 5.19
CA ILE A 121 -3.45 10.05 6.51
C ILE A 121 -3.57 11.48 7.03
N GLY A 122 -4.48 12.23 6.42
CA GLY A 122 -4.54 13.67 6.55
C GLY A 122 -5.73 14.20 7.34
N VAL A 123 -5.97 15.49 7.16
CA VAL A 123 -7.04 16.25 7.77
C VAL A 123 -7.85 16.96 6.68
N GLU A 124 -9.17 17.03 6.86
CA GLU A 124 -10.08 17.69 5.92
C GLU A 124 -9.61 19.13 5.62
N GLY A 125 -9.59 19.48 4.32
CA GLY A 125 -9.17 20.80 3.83
C GLY A 125 -7.67 21.03 3.72
N GLN A 126 -6.82 20.10 4.17
CA GLN A 126 -5.36 20.21 3.98
C GLN A 126 -4.93 19.65 2.62
N LYS A 127 -3.89 20.25 2.05
CA LYS A 127 -3.26 19.75 0.82
C LYS A 127 -2.47 18.48 1.09
N ILE A 128 -2.57 17.51 0.19
CA ILE A 128 -1.79 16.26 0.30
C ILE A 128 -0.30 16.55 0.16
N MET A 129 0.09 17.40 -0.79
CA MET A 129 1.49 17.78 -1.00
C MET A 129 1.63 19.29 -1.22
N THR A 130 2.78 19.84 -0.86
CA THR A 130 3.18 21.23 -1.14
C THR A 130 4.51 21.19 -1.91
N PRO A 131 4.52 21.55 -3.21
CA PRO A 131 5.75 21.65 -3.99
C PRO A 131 6.72 22.66 -3.38
N VAL A 132 8.02 22.33 -3.44
CA VAL A 132 9.11 23.24 -3.05
C VAL A 132 9.73 23.79 -4.33
N LYS A 133 9.95 25.12 -4.37
CA LYS A 133 10.58 25.82 -5.49
C LYS A 133 12.10 25.81 -5.36
#